data_0188d02583d5448cc2339fd01fd52c21
#
_entry.id   0188d02583d5448cc2339fd01fd52c21
#
_cell.length_a   1.000
_cell.length_b   1.000
_cell.length_c   1.000
_cell.angle_alpha   90.00
_cell.angle_beta   90.00
_cell.angle_gamma   90.00
#
_symmetry.space_group_name_H-M   'P 1'
#
loop_
_entity.id
_entity.type
_entity.pdbx_description
1 polymer ?
#
loop_
_entity_poly.entity_id
_entity_poly.type
_entity_poly.pdbx_seq_one_letter_code
_entity_poly.pdbx_strand_id
1 'polypeptide(L)'
;MSYTINNSRGSVVTTVTPGTTQVVGGITLIGKNYTGYGELIAEDLVKMLENQANTTNPTSPLEGQLWYDTTENILKVYDTTWNRIQVTVCLLYTSPSPRDS
;
A
#
# COMPACT_ATOMS: atom_id res chain seq x y z
N MET A 1 16.09 21.35 7.76
CA MET A 1 16.43 19.98 8.15
C MET A 1 15.41 19.01 7.59
N SER A 2 15.86 18.03 6.83
CA SER A 2 14.98 17.07 6.17
C SER A 2 14.63 15.91 7.10
N TYR A 3 13.47 15.33 6.90
CA TYR A 3 13.12 14.08 7.58
C TYR A 3 13.67 12.91 6.77
N THR A 4 14.40 12.03 7.45
CA THR A 4 14.86 10.78 6.85
C THR A 4 13.87 9.70 7.29
N ILE A 5 13.18 9.12 6.31
CA ILE A 5 12.13 8.14 6.57
C ILE A 5 12.69 6.75 6.32
N ASN A 6 12.67 5.91 7.35
CA ASN A 6 13.20 4.54 7.28
C ASN A 6 12.06 3.53 7.28
N ASN A 7 12.32 2.38 6.67
CA ASN A 7 11.38 1.27 6.77
C ASN A 7 11.63 0.51 8.09
N SER A 8 10.85 -0.53 8.34
CA SER A 8 10.95 -1.27 9.60
C SER A 8 12.26 -2.03 9.76
N ARG A 9 13.00 -2.20 8.69
CA ARG A 9 14.29 -2.88 8.72
C ARG A 9 15.47 -1.92 8.85
N GLY A 10 15.17 -0.61 8.98
CA GLY A 10 16.19 0.41 9.18
C GLY A 10 16.81 0.96 7.91
N SER A 11 16.33 0.57 6.74
CA SER A 11 16.82 1.11 5.47
C SER A 11 16.07 2.39 5.13
N VAL A 12 16.77 3.34 4.52
CA VAL A 12 16.16 4.63 4.15
C VAL A 12 15.18 4.42 3.00
N VAL A 13 13.93 4.83 3.20
CA VAL A 13 12.91 4.81 2.15
C VAL A 13 13.02 6.07 1.30
N THR A 14 13.06 7.21 1.96
CA THR A 14 13.18 8.50 1.26
C THR A 14 13.55 9.59 2.26
N THR A 15 13.88 10.76 1.73
CA THR A 15 14.15 11.96 2.52
C THR A 15 13.16 13.02 2.09
N VAL A 16 12.50 13.68 3.05
CA VAL A 16 11.49 14.70 2.74
C VAL A 16 12.04 16.07 3.16
N THR A 17 12.18 16.96 2.20
CA THR A 17 12.67 18.33 2.42
C THR A 17 11.62 19.15 3.17
N PRO A 18 12.02 20.03 4.10
CA PRO A 18 11.05 20.88 4.81
C PRO A 18 10.16 21.65 3.83
N GLY A 19 8.87 21.74 4.16
CA GLY A 19 7.90 22.45 3.36
C GLY A 19 7.44 21.71 2.11
N THR A 20 7.87 20.46 1.93
CA THR A 20 7.50 19.66 0.74
C THR A 20 6.88 18.34 1.15
N THR A 21 6.47 17.57 0.15
CA THR A 21 5.95 16.23 0.35
C THR A 21 6.65 15.27 -0.60
N GLN A 22 6.56 13.98 -0.28
CA GLN A 22 7.14 12.92 -1.10
C GLN A 22 6.14 11.76 -1.14
N VAL A 23 5.87 11.23 -2.32
CA VAL A 23 4.93 10.11 -2.45
C VAL A 23 5.71 8.81 -2.49
N VAL A 24 5.37 7.89 -1.60
CA VAL A 24 5.94 6.56 -1.55
C VAL A 24 4.80 5.58 -1.30
N GLY A 25 4.71 4.57 -2.15
CA GLY A 25 3.66 3.57 -2.01
C GLY A 25 2.25 4.14 -2.09
N GLY A 26 2.09 5.25 -2.82
CA GLY A 26 0.79 5.91 -2.94
C GLY A 26 0.44 6.77 -1.74
N ILE A 27 1.30 6.82 -0.72
CA ILE A 27 1.08 7.60 0.50
C ILE A 27 1.91 8.87 0.43
N THR A 28 1.30 10.00 0.80
CA THR A 28 2.01 11.29 0.81
C THR A 28 2.71 11.47 2.13
N LEU A 29 4.04 11.45 2.08
CA LEU A 29 4.86 11.70 3.27
C LEU A 29 5.16 13.20 3.35
N ILE A 30 5.04 13.75 4.55
CA ILE A 30 5.01 15.19 4.76
C ILE A 30 6.29 15.63 5.43
N GLY A 31 6.92 16.68 4.87
CA GLY A 31 8.11 17.26 5.44
C GLY A 31 7.79 18.21 6.58
N LYS A 32 8.85 18.65 7.25
CA LYS A 32 8.72 19.58 8.36
C LYS A 32 8.12 20.89 7.88
N ASN A 33 7.25 21.48 8.69
CA ASN A 33 6.64 22.80 8.44
C ASN A 33 5.78 22.86 7.19
N TYR A 34 5.22 21.72 6.77
CA TYR A 34 4.29 21.72 5.63
C TYR A 34 2.90 22.15 6.10
N THR A 35 2.31 23.10 5.38
CA THR A 35 0.95 23.59 5.67
C THR A 35 -0.08 22.58 5.17
N GLY A 36 -1.13 22.33 5.96
CA GLY A 36 -2.19 21.42 5.55
C GLY A 36 -1.91 19.96 5.83
N TYR A 37 -0.96 19.67 6.69
CA TYR A 37 -0.56 18.31 6.96
C TYR A 37 -1.68 17.44 7.54
N GLY A 38 -2.60 18.04 8.27
CA GLY A 38 -3.66 17.27 8.92
C GLY A 38 -4.57 16.55 7.93
N GLU A 39 -4.96 17.23 6.86
CA GLU A 39 -5.79 16.64 5.84
C GLU A 39 -5.06 15.52 5.11
N LEU A 40 -3.78 15.73 4.79
CA LEU A 40 -2.98 14.74 4.08
C LEU A 40 -2.78 13.48 4.92
N ILE A 41 -2.56 13.65 6.24
CA ILE A 41 -2.43 12.49 7.13
C ILE A 41 -3.73 11.71 7.18
N ALA A 42 -4.86 12.40 7.27
CA ALA A 42 -6.16 11.73 7.29
C ALA A 42 -6.40 10.94 6.01
N GLU A 43 -6.07 11.52 4.86
CA GLU A 43 -6.22 10.84 3.58
C GLU A 43 -5.29 9.64 3.47
N ASP A 44 -4.06 9.77 3.98
CA ASP A 44 -3.11 8.65 4.00
C ASP A 44 -3.65 7.48 4.80
N LEU A 45 -4.27 7.77 5.95
CA LEU A 45 -4.84 6.70 6.78
C LEU A 45 -6.00 6.01 6.07
N VAL A 46 -6.84 6.76 5.36
CA VAL A 46 -7.93 6.17 4.60
C VAL A 46 -7.38 5.27 3.49
N LYS A 47 -6.36 5.73 2.78
CA LYS A 47 -5.73 4.91 1.73
C LYS A 47 -5.20 3.60 2.29
N MET A 48 -4.58 3.65 3.47
CA MET A 48 -4.08 2.43 4.12
C MET A 48 -5.22 1.53 4.54
N LEU A 49 -6.31 2.12 5.04
CA LEU A 49 -7.47 1.35 5.49
C LEU A 49 -8.13 0.59 4.36
N GLU A 50 -8.17 1.17 3.18
CA GLU A 50 -8.78 0.53 2.01
C GLU A 50 -7.76 -0.23 1.15
N ASN A 51 -6.54 -0.43 1.67
CA ASN A 51 -5.46 -1.13 0.97
C ASN A 51 -5.17 -0.52 -0.40
N GLN A 52 -5.18 0.82 -0.48
CA GLN A 52 -4.90 1.56 -1.71
C GLN A 52 -5.85 1.19 -2.85
N ALA A 53 -7.12 0.95 -2.53
CA ALA A 53 -8.11 0.55 -3.54
C ALA A 53 -8.18 1.57 -4.67
N ASN A 54 -7.83 1.14 -5.88
CA ASN A 54 -7.80 2.02 -7.05
C ASN A 54 -7.64 1.18 -8.30
N THR A 55 -7.91 1.80 -9.45
CA THR A 55 -7.65 1.16 -10.75
C THR A 55 -6.17 1.23 -11.13
N THR A 56 -5.42 2.13 -10.49
CA THR A 56 -4.00 2.34 -10.75
C THR A 56 -3.20 1.87 -9.53
N ASN A 57 -2.08 1.19 -9.78
CA ASN A 57 -1.24 0.73 -8.68
C ASN A 57 -0.57 1.91 -7.97
N PRO A 58 -0.25 1.76 -6.67
CA PRO A 58 0.44 2.81 -5.92
C PRO A 58 1.78 3.19 -6.55
N THR A 59 2.11 4.49 -6.47
CA THR A 59 3.37 5.02 -6.96
C THR A 59 4.49 4.69 -5.98
N SER A 60 5.65 4.27 -6.49
CA SER A 60 6.83 3.97 -5.69
C SER A 60 6.53 2.98 -4.56
N PRO A 61 6.02 1.79 -4.90
CA PRO A 61 5.58 0.83 -3.87
C PRO A 61 6.75 0.27 -3.08
N LEU A 62 6.45 -0.14 -1.83
CA LEU A 62 7.40 -0.79 -0.96
C LEU A 62 7.16 -2.29 -0.97
N GLU A 63 8.23 -3.06 -0.75
CA GLU A 63 8.12 -4.50 -0.66
C GLU A 63 7.13 -4.90 0.43
N GLY A 64 6.21 -5.79 0.10
CA GLY A 64 5.19 -6.24 1.04
C GLY A 64 3.94 -5.38 1.06
N GLN A 65 3.91 -4.31 0.27
CA GLN A 65 2.76 -3.41 0.25
C GLN A 65 1.56 -4.08 -0.40
N LEU A 66 0.37 -3.78 0.11
CA LEU A 66 -0.89 -4.29 -0.43
C LEU A 66 -1.54 -3.26 -1.33
N TRP A 67 -2.20 -3.75 -2.38
CA TRP A 67 -2.98 -2.91 -3.28
C TRP A 67 -4.23 -3.67 -3.70
N TYR A 68 -5.41 -3.08 -3.47
CA TYR A 68 -6.65 -3.67 -3.94
C TYR A 68 -6.95 -3.11 -5.33
N ASP A 69 -6.82 -3.96 -6.35
CA ASP A 69 -7.07 -3.58 -7.74
C ASP A 69 -8.57 -3.60 -8.00
N THR A 70 -9.17 -2.40 -8.11
CA THR A 70 -10.61 -2.31 -8.30
C THR A 70 -11.06 -2.71 -9.71
N THR A 71 -10.13 -2.76 -10.67
CA THR A 71 -10.44 -3.24 -12.02
C THR A 71 -10.70 -4.72 -12.03
N GLU A 72 -9.88 -5.50 -11.31
CA GLU A 72 -10.00 -6.95 -11.26
C GLU A 72 -10.68 -7.43 -9.98
N ASN A 73 -10.90 -6.52 -9.02
CA ASN A 73 -11.46 -6.84 -7.70
C ASN A 73 -10.63 -7.89 -6.97
N ILE A 74 -9.32 -7.66 -6.96
CA ILE A 74 -8.38 -8.62 -6.39
C ILE A 74 -7.33 -7.88 -5.57
N LEU A 75 -6.93 -8.49 -4.45
CA LEU A 75 -5.86 -7.94 -3.61
C LEU A 75 -4.52 -8.43 -4.12
N LYS A 76 -3.56 -7.52 -4.22
CA LYS A 76 -2.22 -7.82 -4.72
C LYS A 76 -1.18 -7.39 -3.70
N VAL A 77 -0.04 -8.08 -3.70
CA VAL A 77 1.09 -7.75 -2.84
C VAL A 77 2.30 -7.46 -3.72
N TYR A 78 3.10 -6.45 -3.33
CA TYR A 78 4.26 -6.04 -4.11
C TYR A 78 5.51 -6.81 -3.67
N ASP A 79 6.17 -7.44 -4.63
CA ASP A 79 7.47 -8.10 -4.43
C ASP A 79 8.19 -8.03 -5.76
N THR A 80 8.85 -6.89 -6.03
CA THR A 80 9.43 -6.48 -7.31
C THR A 80 8.39 -6.32 -8.41
N THR A 81 7.27 -7.05 -8.35
CA THR A 81 6.10 -6.84 -9.21
C THR A 81 4.86 -7.05 -8.36
N TRP A 82 3.69 -6.70 -8.92
CA TRP A 82 2.43 -6.88 -8.21
C TRP A 82 1.94 -8.31 -8.44
N ASN A 83 1.85 -9.08 -7.36
CA ASN A 83 1.42 -10.47 -7.41
C ASN A 83 0.04 -10.61 -6.79
N ARG A 84 -0.82 -11.39 -7.42
CA ARG A 84 -2.17 -11.64 -6.91
C ARG A 84 -2.12 -12.48 -5.66
N ILE A 85 -2.90 -12.10 -4.66
CA ILE A 85 -3.13 -12.96 -3.52
C ILE A 85 -4.31 -13.83 -3.89
N GLN A 86 -4.05 -15.08 -4.18
CA GLN A 86 -5.12 -16.01 -4.51
C GLN A 86 -5.69 -16.59 -3.23
N VAL A 87 -6.92 -16.21 -2.94
CA VAL A 87 -7.69 -16.89 -1.92
C VAL A 87 -8.35 -18.07 -2.63
N THR A 88 -7.76 -19.23 -2.50
CA THR A 88 -8.40 -20.42 -2.97
C THR A 88 -9.47 -20.75 -1.95
N VAL A 89 -10.69 -20.34 -2.27
CA VAL A 89 -11.84 -20.79 -1.49
C VAL A 89 -12.15 -22.15 -2.04
N CYS A 90 -12.00 -23.06 -1.44
CA CYS A 90 -12.24 -24.38 -1.97
C CYS A 90 -13.65 -24.71 -2.11
N LEU A 91 -13.44 -23.94 -2.43
CA LEU A 91 -14.02 -24.12 -2.76
C LEU A 91 -14.40 -24.87 -3.01
N LEU A 92 -14.28 -24.65 -2.71
CA LEU A 92 -14.37 -25.14 -2.96
C LEU A 92 -14.61 -25.83 -2.96
N TYR A 93 -14.88 -25.67 -2.56
CA TYR A 93 -14.95 -26.25 -2.77
C TYR A 93 -15.05 -26.75 -2.87
N THR A 94 -15.25 -26.71 -2.51
CA THR A 94 -15.22 -27.27 -2.75
C THR A 94 -15.14 -27.95 -2.75
N SER A 95 -15.32 -28.14 -2.41
CA SER A 95 -15.17 -28.80 -2.55
C SER A 95 -15.09 -29.49 -2.30
N PRO A 96 -15.33 -29.91 -1.91
CA PRO A 96 -15.13 -30.55 -1.78
C PRO A 96 -15.03 -31.13 -1.53
N SER A 97 -15.15 -31.24 -1.02
CA SER A 97 -14.93 -31.72 -1.06
C SER A 97 -14.87 -32.29 -0.78
N PRO A 98 -15.03 -32.73 -0.33
CA PRO A 98 -14.90 -33.20 -0.33
C PRO A 98 -15.06 -33.69 -0.12
N ARG A 99 -15.19 -33.68 0.38
CA ARG A 99 -15.33 -33.94 0.19
C ARG A 99 -15.44 -34.28 -0.07
N ASP A 100 -15.56 -34.36 0.36
CA ASP A 100 -15.68 -34.52 -0.14
C ASP A 100 -15.66 -34.74 -0.32
N SER A 101 -15.66 -34.92 0.06
CA SER A 101 -15.40 -34.90 -0.37
C SER A 101 -15.62 -35.05 -0.43
#